data_f1daf3f5975711964996244c5bc69205
#
_entry.id   f1daf3f5975711964996244c5bc69205
#
_cell.length_a   1.000
_cell.length_b   1.000
_cell.length_c   1.000
_cell.angle_alpha   90.00
_cell.angle_beta   90.00
_cell.angle_gamma   90.00
#
_symmetry.space_group_name_H-M   'P 1'
#
loop_
_entity.id
_entity.type
_entity.pdbx_description
1 polymer ?
#
loop_
_entity_poly.entity_id
_entity_poly.type
_entity_poly.pdbx_seq_one_letter_code
_entity_poly.pdbx_strand_id
1 'polypeptide(L)'
;MRYSYTTTYHPAFPSLPIILRNNEAELSSEEATALLDTGSDGSIVPIEQLRAILAPVVTEARIRSHWGEWRTVQLFAVDVQVGLITISGLFVVGDDEGNEIILGRDFLNKLRVVLDGPSQFTELK
;
A
#
# COMPACT_ATOMS: atom_id res chain seq x y z
N MET A 1 9.23 0.77 15.92
CA MET A 1 9.21 1.91 14.98
C MET A 1 7.85 2.59 15.07
N ARG A 2 7.84 3.88 15.21
CA ARG A 2 6.62 4.68 15.39
C ARG A 2 6.54 5.76 14.32
N TYR A 3 5.36 5.92 13.76
CA TYR A 3 5.12 6.88 12.69
C TYR A 3 3.85 7.67 12.97
N SER A 4 3.91 9.00 12.79
CA SER A 4 2.74 9.85 12.99
C SER A 4 1.64 9.55 11.96
N TYR A 5 0.40 9.72 12.36
CA TYR A 5 -0.73 9.70 11.41
C TYR A 5 -0.61 10.86 10.43
N THR A 6 -1.22 10.69 9.27
CA THR A 6 -1.31 11.76 8.27
C THR A 6 -2.44 12.71 8.63
N THR A 7 -2.08 13.97 8.91
CA THR A 7 -3.02 14.97 9.43
C THR A 7 -3.69 15.81 8.35
N THR A 8 -3.39 15.58 7.08
CA THR A 8 -4.12 16.22 5.97
C THR A 8 -5.54 15.68 5.82
N TYR A 9 -5.84 14.56 6.46
CA TYR A 9 -7.18 14.00 6.56
C TYR A 9 -7.83 14.40 7.89
N HIS A 10 -9.15 14.54 7.87
CA HIS A 10 -9.95 14.84 9.06
C HIS A 10 -11.11 13.84 9.19
N PRO A 11 -11.06 12.88 10.12
CA PRO A 11 -10.01 12.66 11.13
C PRO A 11 -8.66 12.24 10.51
N ALA A 12 -7.58 12.39 11.27
CA ALA A 12 -6.25 11.97 10.87
C ALA A 12 -6.24 10.47 10.52
N PHE A 13 -5.45 10.11 9.52
CA PHE A 13 -5.44 8.74 8.95
C PHE A 13 -4.18 8.00 9.38
N PRO A 14 -4.31 6.78 9.94
CA PRO A 14 -3.12 5.96 10.21
C PRO A 14 -2.38 5.64 8.91
N SER A 15 -1.08 5.83 8.93
CA SER A 15 -0.26 5.73 7.73
C SER A 15 1.16 5.29 8.04
N LEU A 16 1.87 4.87 7.01
CA LEU A 16 3.29 4.51 7.06
C LEU A 16 4.03 5.13 5.89
N PRO A 17 5.27 5.59 6.10
CA PRO A 17 6.14 5.92 4.96
C PRO A 17 6.65 4.62 4.35
N ILE A 18 6.51 4.46 3.05
CA ILE A 18 6.94 3.27 2.34
C ILE A 18 7.78 3.60 1.12
N ILE A 19 8.58 2.63 0.70
CA ILE A 19 9.28 2.64 -0.57
C ILE A 19 8.83 1.41 -1.34
N LEU A 20 8.38 1.63 -2.57
CA LEU A 20 8.05 0.55 -3.50
C LEU A 20 9.33 0.13 -4.23
N ARG A 21 9.56 -1.18 -4.35
CA ARG A 21 10.78 -1.69 -4.95
C ARG A 21 10.49 -2.77 -5.98
N ASN A 22 11.28 -2.75 -7.04
CA ASN A 22 11.40 -3.84 -7.99
C ASN A 22 12.86 -4.31 -7.96
N ASN A 23 13.13 -5.38 -7.21
CA ASN A 23 14.49 -5.85 -6.99
C ASN A 23 15.14 -6.40 -8.25
N GLU A 24 14.38 -7.03 -9.15
CA GLU A 24 14.94 -7.56 -10.41
C GLU A 24 15.49 -6.44 -11.29
N ALA A 25 14.77 -5.33 -11.39
CA ALA A 25 15.20 -4.17 -12.17
C ALA A 25 16.10 -3.23 -11.38
N GLU A 26 16.30 -3.48 -10.08
CA GLU A 26 17.06 -2.61 -9.16
C GLU A 26 16.51 -1.18 -9.15
N LEU A 27 15.18 -1.05 -9.19
CA LEU A 27 14.48 0.22 -9.16
C LEU A 27 13.68 0.36 -7.88
N SER A 28 13.63 1.59 -7.38
CA SER A 28 12.85 1.95 -6.19
C SER A 28 12.14 3.27 -6.40
N SER A 29 10.97 3.40 -5.80
CA SER A 29 10.29 4.69 -5.74
C SER A 29 10.96 5.60 -4.71
N GLU A 30 10.60 6.87 -4.72
CA GLU A 30 10.82 7.74 -3.56
C GLU A 30 9.92 7.28 -2.41
N GLU A 31 10.26 7.71 -1.20
CA GLU A 31 9.41 7.46 -0.04
C GLU A 31 8.04 8.13 -0.24
N ALA A 32 6.99 7.39 0.00
CA ALA A 32 5.62 7.86 -0.15
C ALA A 32 4.79 7.46 1.07
N THR A 33 3.77 8.24 1.35
CA THR A 33 2.83 7.93 2.44
C THR A 33 1.79 6.91 1.96
N ALA A 34 1.66 5.82 2.70
CA ALA A 34 0.63 4.81 2.46
C ALA A 34 -0.39 4.82 3.60
N LEU A 35 -1.66 4.80 3.25
CA LEU A 35 -2.76 4.76 4.21
C LEU A 35 -3.04 3.31 4.61
N LEU A 36 -3.35 3.08 5.87
CA LEU A 36 -3.64 1.75 6.38
C LEU A 36 -5.15 1.52 6.42
N ASP A 37 -5.60 0.47 5.76
CA ASP A 37 -7.03 0.14 5.66
C ASP A 37 -7.26 -1.35 5.92
N THR A 38 -7.62 -1.68 7.16
CA THR A 38 -7.96 -3.06 7.54
C THR A 38 -9.25 -3.55 6.91
N GLY A 39 -10.06 -2.65 6.36
CA GLY A 39 -11.28 -2.98 5.63
C GLY A 39 -11.03 -3.46 4.20
N SER A 40 -9.82 -3.23 3.68
CA SER A 40 -9.44 -3.68 2.33
C SER A 40 -8.71 -5.02 2.40
N ASP A 41 -9.12 -5.98 1.58
CA ASP A 41 -8.45 -7.28 1.49
C ASP A 41 -7.15 -7.22 0.68
N GLY A 42 -7.03 -6.27 -0.25
CA GLY A 42 -5.84 -6.06 -1.06
C GLY A 42 -5.30 -4.65 -0.97
N SER A 43 -4.03 -4.49 -1.31
CA SER A 43 -3.37 -3.18 -1.38
C SER A 43 -3.54 -2.57 -2.77
N ILE A 44 -3.59 -1.25 -2.81
CA ILE A 44 -3.85 -0.46 -4.02
C ILE A 44 -2.75 0.58 -4.16
N VAL A 45 -2.17 0.67 -5.35
CA VAL A 45 -1.08 1.62 -5.65
C VAL A 45 -1.41 2.33 -6.97
N PRO A 46 -1.22 3.65 -7.05
CA PRO A 46 -1.39 4.35 -8.32
C PRO A 46 -0.54 3.71 -9.41
N ILE A 47 -1.15 3.43 -10.56
CA ILE A 47 -0.53 2.64 -11.61
C ILE A 47 0.76 3.28 -12.16
N GLU A 48 0.81 4.61 -12.17
CA GLU A 48 1.99 5.32 -12.65
C GLU A 48 3.22 5.10 -11.76
N GLN A 49 3.02 4.94 -10.45
CA GLN A 49 4.11 4.62 -9.52
C GLN A 49 4.65 3.21 -9.76
N LEU A 50 3.78 2.27 -10.11
CA LEU A 50 4.18 0.89 -10.44
C LEU A 50 4.93 0.85 -11.77
N ARG A 51 4.46 1.59 -12.77
CA ARG A 51 5.13 1.69 -14.08
C ARG A 51 6.50 2.34 -13.97
N ALA A 52 6.63 3.35 -13.11
CA ALA A 52 7.90 4.06 -12.93
C ALA A 52 9.04 3.17 -12.43
N ILE A 53 8.74 2.12 -11.69
CA ILE A 53 9.72 1.13 -11.22
C ILE A 53 9.68 -0.16 -12.04
N LEU A 54 9.00 -0.16 -13.17
CA LEU A 54 8.85 -1.32 -14.05
C LEU A 54 8.28 -2.56 -13.36
N ALA A 55 7.38 -2.36 -12.38
CA ALA A 55 6.76 -3.48 -11.68
C ALA A 55 6.05 -4.40 -12.67
N PRO A 56 6.28 -5.72 -12.62
CA PRO A 56 5.68 -6.63 -13.59
C PRO A 56 4.19 -6.81 -13.33
N VAL A 57 3.42 -6.86 -14.40
CA VAL A 57 2.01 -7.26 -14.35
C VAL A 57 1.98 -8.78 -14.16
N VAL A 58 1.24 -9.23 -13.13
CA VAL A 58 1.11 -10.65 -12.83
C VAL A 58 -0.11 -11.24 -13.52
N THR A 59 -1.25 -10.59 -13.39
CA THR A 59 -2.52 -11.06 -13.93
C THR A 59 -3.57 -9.94 -13.86
N GLU A 60 -4.74 -10.22 -14.41
CA GLU A 60 -5.92 -9.40 -14.19
C GLU A 60 -6.74 -9.99 -13.05
N ALA A 61 -7.46 -9.13 -12.35
CA ALA A 61 -8.40 -9.52 -11.31
C ALA A 61 -9.67 -8.70 -11.41
N ARG A 62 -10.74 -9.22 -10.85
CA ARG A 62 -11.98 -8.46 -10.70
C ARG A 62 -12.11 -8.05 -9.25
N ILE A 63 -12.28 -6.76 -9.04
CA ILE A 63 -12.54 -6.22 -7.70
C ILE A 63 -13.97 -5.69 -7.64
N ARG A 64 -14.52 -5.69 -6.44
CA ARG A 64 -15.86 -5.21 -6.19
C ARG A 64 -15.79 -3.95 -5.34
N SER A 65 -16.45 -2.90 -5.79
CA SER A 65 -16.58 -1.68 -5.00
C SER A 65 -17.52 -1.89 -3.82
N HIS A 66 -17.49 -0.97 -2.86
CA HIS A 66 -18.40 -0.94 -1.73
C HIS A 66 -19.88 -0.92 -2.18
N TRP A 67 -20.16 -0.36 -3.36
CA TRP A 67 -21.49 -0.25 -3.93
C TRP A 67 -21.91 -1.46 -4.80
N GLY A 68 -21.06 -2.49 -4.84
CA GLY A 68 -21.36 -3.71 -5.57
C GLY A 68 -20.98 -3.70 -7.05
N GLU A 69 -20.35 -2.65 -7.53
CA GLU A 69 -19.85 -2.59 -8.89
C GLU A 69 -18.59 -3.44 -9.05
N TRP A 70 -18.52 -4.21 -10.15
CA TRP A 70 -17.35 -5.00 -10.50
C TRP A 70 -16.48 -4.25 -11.50
N ARG A 71 -15.18 -4.37 -11.30
CA ARG A 71 -14.18 -3.71 -12.12
C ARG A 71 -13.01 -4.64 -12.37
N THR A 72 -12.54 -4.69 -13.62
CA THR A 72 -11.33 -5.43 -13.96
C THR A 72 -10.12 -4.54 -13.73
N VAL A 73 -9.13 -5.04 -13.03
CA VAL A 73 -7.89 -4.34 -12.70
C VAL A 73 -6.70 -5.23 -12.99
N GLN A 74 -5.53 -4.63 -13.15
CA GLN A 74 -4.28 -5.35 -13.26
C GLN A 74 -3.62 -5.47 -11.89
N LEU A 75 -3.08 -6.65 -11.58
CA LEU A 75 -2.26 -6.89 -10.41
C LEU A 75 -0.79 -6.82 -10.79
N PHE A 76 -0.01 -6.12 -9.99
CA PHE A 76 1.42 -5.94 -10.16
C PHE A 76 2.15 -6.57 -8.98
N ALA A 77 3.30 -7.20 -9.24
CA ALA A 77 4.17 -7.68 -8.18
C ALA A 77 5.13 -6.58 -7.76
N VAL A 78 5.23 -6.35 -6.47
CA VAL A 78 6.08 -5.28 -5.91
C VAL A 78 6.57 -5.69 -4.53
N ASP A 79 7.73 -5.19 -4.15
CA ASP A 79 8.23 -5.28 -2.78
C ASP A 79 7.95 -3.96 -2.07
N VAL A 80 7.53 -4.03 -0.82
CA VAL A 80 7.20 -2.85 -0.03
C VAL A 80 8.16 -2.78 1.16
N GLN A 81 8.88 -1.70 1.26
CA GLN A 81 9.82 -1.46 2.36
C GLN A 81 9.29 -0.39 3.30
N VAL A 82 9.31 -0.69 4.59
CA VAL A 82 9.02 0.28 5.67
C VAL A 82 10.21 0.23 6.64
N GLY A 83 11.00 1.29 6.70
CA GLY A 83 12.21 1.28 7.51
C GLY A 83 13.12 0.12 7.12
N LEU A 84 13.42 -0.78 8.06
CA LEU A 84 14.26 -1.96 7.84
C LEU A 84 13.46 -3.20 7.45
N ILE A 85 12.15 -3.10 7.37
CA ILE A 85 11.27 -4.23 7.05
C ILE A 85 10.96 -4.21 5.55
N THR A 86 11.09 -5.35 4.89
CA THR A 86 10.68 -5.51 3.49
C THR A 86 9.69 -6.67 3.40
N ILE A 87 8.52 -6.38 2.83
CA ILE A 87 7.54 -7.40 2.46
C ILE A 87 7.69 -7.63 0.96
N SER A 88 8.14 -8.82 0.60
CA SER A 88 8.46 -9.16 -0.79
C SER A 88 7.29 -9.83 -1.50
N GLY A 89 7.17 -9.58 -2.79
CA GLY A 89 6.25 -10.30 -3.66
C GLY A 89 4.78 -10.02 -3.38
N LEU A 90 4.45 -8.80 -2.98
CA LEU A 90 3.07 -8.39 -2.78
C LEU A 90 2.41 -8.15 -4.13
N PHE A 91 1.20 -8.70 -4.32
CA PHE A 91 0.41 -8.46 -5.53
C PHE A 91 -0.57 -7.32 -5.24
N VAL A 92 -0.34 -6.18 -5.86
CA VAL A 92 -1.12 -4.97 -5.61
C VAL A 92 -1.96 -4.60 -6.82
N VAL A 93 -3.10 -3.98 -6.56
CA VAL A 93 -3.96 -3.44 -7.61
C VAL A 93 -3.32 -2.17 -8.15
N GLY A 94 -3.15 -2.09 -9.47
CA GLY A 94 -2.78 -0.85 -10.14
C GLY A 94 -4.00 0.04 -10.30
N ASP A 95 -3.99 1.19 -9.64
CA ASP A 95 -5.11 2.14 -9.67
C ASP A 95 -4.85 3.21 -10.73
N ASP A 96 -5.73 3.28 -11.72
CA ASP A 96 -5.65 4.24 -12.82
C ASP A 96 -6.47 5.51 -12.60
N GLU A 97 -7.16 5.61 -11.47
CA GLU A 97 -8.03 6.76 -11.16
C GLU A 97 -7.57 7.56 -9.94
N GLY A 98 -7.09 6.90 -8.90
CA GLY A 98 -6.69 7.55 -7.66
C GLY A 98 -5.19 7.81 -7.57
N ASN A 99 -4.82 8.56 -6.55
CA ASN A 99 -3.42 8.95 -6.30
C ASN A 99 -2.93 8.53 -4.91
N GLU A 100 -3.71 7.72 -4.19
CA GLU A 100 -3.37 7.27 -2.84
C GLU A 100 -2.87 5.84 -2.86
N ILE A 101 -1.86 5.56 -2.03
CA ILE A 101 -1.44 4.19 -1.73
C ILE A 101 -2.24 3.71 -0.53
N ILE A 102 -2.89 2.57 -0.68
CA ILE A 102 -3.67 1.95 0.39
C ILE A 102 -3.09 0.57 0.66
N LEU A 103 -2.70 0.33 1.90
CA LEU A 103 -2.21 -0.97 2.35
C LEU A 103 -3.35 -1.72 3.03
N GLY A 104 -3.73 -2.84 2.45
CA GLY A 104 -4.79 -3.70 2.96
C GLY A 104 -4.26 -4.83 3.85
N ARG A 105 -5.15 -5.77 4.15
CA ARG A 105 -4.81 -6.91 5.03
C ARG A 105 -3.74 -7.82 4.46
N ASP A 106 -3.59 -7.88 3.14
CA ASP A 106 -2.51 -8.64 2.48
C ASP A 106 -1.12 -8.20 2.94
N PHE A 107 -0.96 -6.91 3.23
CA PHE A 107 0.26 -6.35 3.82
C PHE A 107 0.21 -6.38 5.35
N LEU A 108 -0.88 -5.85 5.93
CA LEU A 108 -0.98 -5.63 7.38
C LEU A 108 -0.91 -6.93 8.18
N ASN A 109 -1.45 -8.03 7.65
CA ASN A 109 -1.42 -9.32 8.33
C ASN A 109 -0.03 -9.97 8.39
N LYS A 110 0.96 -9.38 7.73
CA LYS A 110 2.36 -9.85 7.80
C LYS A 110 3.15 -9.16 8.90
N LEU A 111 2.55 -8.20 9.59
CA LEU A 111 3.20 -7.36 10.59
C LEU A 111 2.39 -7.33 11.87
N ARG A 112 3.06 -7.00 12.96
CA ARG A 112 2.38 -6.59 14.19
C ARG A 112 2.24 -5.08 14.16
N VAL A 113 1.02 -4.60 14.04
CA VAL A 113 0.70 -3.18 13.88
C VAL A 113 -0.13 -2.72 15.06
N VAL A 114 0.29 -1.63 15.69
CA VAL A 114 -0.49 -0.97 16.74
C VAL A 114 -0.96 0.37 16.20
N LEU A 115 -2.25 0.61 16.26
CA LEU A 115 -2.86 1.88 15.92
C LEU A 115 -3.22 2.59 17.22
N ASP A 116 -2.38 3.54 17.62
CA ASP A 116 -2.63 4.34 18.83
C ASP A 116 -3.38 5.60 18.42
N GLY A 117 -4.71 5.50 18.43
CA GLY A 117 -5.57 6.61 18.03
C GLY A 117 -5.43 7.85 18.91
N PRO A 118 -5.43 7.73 20.24
CA PRO A 118 -5.27 8.90 21.11
C PRO A 118 -3.99 9.67 20.89
N SER A 119 -2.88 8.97 20.64
CA SER A 119 -1.58 9.60 20.38
C SER A 119 -1.33 9.86 18.90
N GLN A 120 -2.16 9.33 18.01
CA GLN A 120 -2.05 9.43 16.56
C GLN A 120 -0.70 8.92 16.03
N PHE A 121 -0.32 7.74 16.49
CA PHE A 121 0.86 7.02 16.00
C PHE A 121 0.51 5.62 15.54
N THR A 122 1.14 5.21 14.44
CA THR A 122 1.23 3.81 14.02
C THR A 122 2.54 3.26 14.55
N GLU A 123 2.51 2.11 15.19
CA GLU A 123 3.71 1.45 15.69
C GLU A 123 3.85 0.07 15.06
N LEU A 124 5.03 -0.23 14.55
CA LEU A 124 5.42 -1.54 14.06
C LEU A 124 6.31 -2.23 15.09
N LYS A 125 5.97 -3.47 15.39
CA LYS A 125 6.72 -4.28 16.36
C LYS A 125 7.27 -5.55 15.75
#